data_4d753d67c065274eef09a0fc1e5651c0
#
_entry.id   4d753d67c065274eef09a0fc1e5651c0
#
_cell.length_a   1.000
_cell.length_b   1.000
_cell.length_c   1.000
_cell.angle_alpha   90.00
_cell.angle_beta   90.00
_cell.angle_gamma   90.00
#
_symmetry.space_group_name_H-M   'P 1'
#
loop_
_entity.id
_entity.type
_entity.pdbx_description
1 polymer ?
#
loop_
_entity_poly.entity_id
_entity_poly.type
_entity_poly.pdbx_seq_one_letter_code
_entity_poly.pdbx_strand_id
1 'polypeptide(L)'
;MRVQMTCEDPIDKFSYWFEEAKKSEPELPEAMSVSTVSADGQPSSRMVLMKAYDKKGFVFYTNLESRKGTEIHSTPRAALLFYWKSLKRQVRIEGQLFPVSDEEADIYFKSRPRGSQIGAWASDQSRPMNNESDLEQSVAKHTEKFAGSTIKRPPFWSGLRLKPQALEFWQDRCFRLHLREVYRLEGKKWKKTLLYP
;
A
#
# COMPACT_ATOMS: atom_id res chain seq x y z
N MET A 1 -29.67 -11.83 11.86
CA MET A 1 -28.65 -12.44 12.75
C MET A 1 -27.31 -12.37 12.01
N ARG A 2 -26.40 -11.41 12.37
CA ARG A 2 -25.05 -11.36 11.75
C ARG A 2 -24.22 -12.46 12.42
N VAL A 3 -23.80 -13.44 11.63
CA VAL A 3 -22.82 -14.45 12.07
C VAL A 3 -21.54 -13.70 12.45
N GLN A 4 -21.23 -13.67 13.73
CA GLN A 4 -19.95 -13.18 14.22
C GLN A 4 -18.91 -14.24 13.84
N MET A 5 -18.25 -14.05 12.69
CA MET A 5 -17.09 -14.87 12.35
C MET A 5 -15.99 -14.55 13.38
N THR A 6 -15.71 -15.50 14.25
CA THR A 6 -14.51 -15.49 15.10
C THR A 6 -13.31 -15.82 14.22
N CYS A 7 -12.83 -14.83 13.47
CA CYS A 7 -11.64 -15.01 12.64
C CYS A 7 -10.41 -14.86 13.56
N GLU A 8 -9.74 -15.95 13.85
CA GLU A 8 -8.52 -15.95 14.68
C GLU A 8 -7.34 -15.30 13.95
N ASP A 9 -7.33 -15.37 12.62
CA ASP A 9 -6.32 -14.76 11.76
C ASP A 9 -6.79 -13.40 11.24
N PRO A 10 -6.06 -12.30 11.54
CA PRO A 10 -6.45 -10.97 11.08
C PRO A 10 -6.38 -10.78 9.56
N ILE A 11 -5.60 -11.59 8.83
CA ILE A 11 -5.57 -11.53 7.36
C ILE A 11 -6.88 -12.05 6.78
N ASP A 12 -7.47 -13.09 7.36
CA ASP A 12 -8.78 -13.61 6.92
C ASP A 12 -9.88 -12.60 7.23
N LYS A 13 -9.80 -11.91 8.37
CA LYS A 13 -10.73 -10.81 8.70
C LYS A 13 -10.56 -9.63 7.73
N PHE A 14 -9.33 -9.26 7.39
CA PHE A 14 -9.07 -8.24 6.38
C PHE A 14 -9.68 -8.65 5.04
N SER A 15 -9.46 -9.89 4.59
CA SER A 15 -10.01 -10.42 3.36
C SER A 15 -11.54 -10.29 3.32
N TYR A 16 -12.22 -10.69 4.39
CA TYR A 16 -13.68 -10.54 4.49
C TYR A 16 -14.13 -9.08 4.38
N TRP A 17 -13.50 -8.16 5.12
CA TRP A 17 -13.84 -6.74 5.08
C TRP A 17 -13.53 -6.10 3.73
N PHE A 18 -12.44 -6.52 3.09
CA PHE A 18 -12.05 -6.02 1.78
C PHE A 18 -13.01 -6.47 0.67
N GLU A 19 -13.52 -7.73 0.72
CA GLU A 19 -14.55 -8.17 -0.21
C GLU A 19 -15.88 -7.41 -0.02
N GLU A 20 -16.22 -7.01 1.20
CA GLU A 20 -17.35 -6.11 1.42
C GLU A 20 -17.06 -4.70 0.87
N ALA A 21 -15.84 -4.20 1.06
CA ALA A 21 -15.44 -2.90 0.53
C ALA A 21 -15.49 -2.84 -1.01
N LYS A 22 -15.04 -3.87 -1.71
CA LYS A 22 -15.14 -3.96 -3.17
C LYS A 22 -16.58 -3.84 -3.70
N LYS A 23 -17.55 -4.21 -2.90
CA LYS A 23 -18.98 -4.14 -3.27
C LYS A 23 -19.62 -2.81 -2.90
N SER A 24 -19.05 -2.08 -1.93
CA SER A 24 -19.69 -0.93 -1.31
C SER A 24 -18.99 0.41 -1.60
N GLU A 25 -17.67 0.39 -1.81
CA GLU A 25 -16.93 1.60 -2.19
C GLU A 25 -17.11 1.88 -3.68
N PRO A 26 -17.42 3.13 -4.06
CA PRO A 26 -17.67 3.47 -5.46
C PRO A 26 -16.41 3.34 -6.32
N GLU A 27 -15.24 3.63 -5.73
CA GLU A 27 -13.95 3.61 -6.42
C GLU A 27 -12.81 3.19 -5.48
N LEU A 28 -11.82 2.49 -6.03
CA LEU A 28 -10.52 2.21 -5.44
C LEU A 28 -10.58 1.69 -3.99
N PRO A 29 -11.32 0.63 -3.68
CA PRO A 29 -11.34 0.05 -2.33
C PRO A 29 -9.95 -0.40 -1.84
N GLU A 30 -9.01 -0.60 -2.77
CA GLU A 30 -7.61 -0.92 -2.51
C GLU A 30 -6.73 0.31 -2.21
N ALA A 31 -7.28 1.54 -2.29
CA ALA A 31 -6.53 2.74 -1.95
C ALA A 31 -6.21 2.77 -0.45
N MET A 32 -4.96 3.05 -0.12
CA MET A 32 -4.48 3.12 1.26
C MET A 32 -3.47 4.25 1.44
N SER A 33 -3.45 4.85 2.61
CA SER A 33 -2.34 5.71 3.02
C SER A 33 -1.17 4.84 3.45
N VAL A 34 0.03 5.18 3.00
CA VAL A 34 1.29 4.63 3.52
C VAL A 34 2.03 5.73 4.27
N SER A 35 2.24 5.51 5.56
CA SER A 35 3.04 6.38 6.42
C SER A 35 4.43 5.78 6.61
N THR A 36 5.44 6.59 6.36
CA THR A 36 6.86 6.25 6.49
C THR A 36 7.55 7.30 7.36
N VAL A 37 8.74 7.00 7.83
CA VAL A 37 9.52 7.87 8.73
C VAL A 37 10.91 8.05 8.16
N SER A 38 11.38 9.29 8.08
CA SER A 38 12.75 9.62 7.71
C SER A 38 13.76 9.24 8.81
N ALA A 39 15.03 9.26 8.50
CA ALA A 39 16.09 8.89 9.44
C ALA A 39 16.14 9.80 10.68
N ASP A 40 15.69 11.06 10.56
CA ASP A 40 15.57 12.03 11.65
C ASP A 40 14.24 11.96 12.41
N GLY A 41 13.37 10.98 12.07
CA GLY A 41 12.13 10.74 12.79
C GLY A 41 10.91 11.49 12.25
N GLN A 42 11.03 12.27 11.16
CA GLN A 42 9.90 13.00 10.57
C GLN A 42 8.96 12.02 9.84
N PRO A 43 7.68 11.87 10.25
CA PRO A 43 6.72 11.07 9.52
C PRO A 43 6.24 11.79 8.26
N SER A 44 5.90 11.01 7.25
CA SER A 44 5.24 11.48 6.03
C SER A 44 4.24 10.45 5.52
N SER A 45 3.17 10.89 4.83
CA SER A 45 2.10 10.03 4.33
C SER A 45 1.72 10.37 2.90
N ARG A 46 1.29 9.37 2.15
CA ARG A 46 0.75 9.50 0.78
C ARG A 46 -0.19 8.34 0.47
N MET A 47 -1.06 8.56 -0.52
CA MET A 47 -1.89 7.48 -1.02
C MET A 47 -1.12 6.59 -1.98
N VAL A 48 -1.34 5.28 -1.88
CA VAL A 48 -0.91 4.26 -2.83
C VAL A 48 -2.02 3.22 -2.99
N LEU A 49 -1.88 2.32 -3.97
CA LEU A 49 -2.82 1.22 -4.16
C LEU A 49 -2.19 -0.09 -3.70
N MET A 50 -2.90 -0.82 -2.84
CA MET A 50 -2.56 -2.22 -2.57
C MET A 50 -2.78 -3.05 -3.83
N LYS A 51 -1.80 -3.83 -4.25
CA LYS A 51 -1.87 -4.64 -5.48
C LYS A 51 -1.98 -6.13 -5.23
N ALA A 52 -1.53 -6.58 -4.07
CA ALA A 52 -1.71 -7.95 -3.61
C ALA A 52 -1.69 -8.00 -2.08
N TYR A 53 -2.29 -9.01 -1.51
CA TYR A 53 -2.13 -9.40 -0.11
C TYR A 53 -2.29 -10.91 0.03
N ASP A 54 -1.59 -11.46 0.98
CA ASP A 54 -1.64 -12.88 1.36
C ASP A 54 -1.22 -13.03 2.84
N LYS A 55 -1.07 -14.26 3.31
CA LYS A 55 -0.57 -14.53 4.68
C LYS A 55 0.84 -14.00 4.94
N LYS A 56 1.60 -13.63 3.90
CA LYS A 56 2.93 -13.02 4.01
C LYS A 56 2.88 -11.50 4.15
N GLY A 57 1.73 -10.86 3.84
CA GLY A 57 1.52 -9.43 4.00
C GLY A 57 0.93 -8.71 2.79
N PHE A 58 1.12 -7.40 2.75
CA PHE A 58 0.45 -6.47 1.84
C PHE A 58 1.48 -5.86 0.87
N VAL A 59 1.16 -5.85 -0.42
CA VAL A 59 2.10 -5.43 -1.47
C VAL A 59 1.60 -4.15 -2.15
N PHE A 60 2.49 -3.20 -2.32
CA PHE A 60 2.33 -2.05 -3.20
C PHE A 60 3.61 -1.83 -4.00
N TYR A 61 3.50 -1.09 -5.10
CA TYR A 61 4.63 -0.81 -5.99
C TYR A 61 4.93 0.68 -6.04
N THR A 62 6.21 1.03 -6.12
CA THR A 62 6.65 2.43 -6.10
C THR A 62 8.02 2.61 -6.75
N ASN A 63 8.38 3.87 -6.99
CA ASN A 63 9.75 4.26 -7.27
C ASN A 63 10.54 4.26 -5.95
N LEU A 64 11.62 3.48 -5.88
CA LEU A 64 12.47 3.31 -4.70
C LEU A 64 13.34 4.55 -4.41
N GLU A 65 13.56 5.41 -5.40
CA GLU A 65 14.27 6.68 -5.25
C GLU A 65 13.35 7.85 -4.86
N SER A 66 12.03 7.61 -4.75
CA SER A 66 11.08 8.60 -4.24
C SER A 66 11.29 8.85 -2.75
N ARG A 67 10.73 9.97 -2.20
CA ARG A 67 10.80 10.28 -0.78
C ARG A 67 10.46 9.08 0.11
N LYS A 68 9.34 8.38 -0.17
CA LYS A 68 8.97 7.18 0.60
C LYS A 68 9.96 6.03 0.41
N GLY A 69 10.52 5.88 -0.80
CA GLY A 69 11.52 4.84 -1.07
C GLY A 69 12.79 5.05 -0.26
N THR A 70 13.31 6.29 -0.20
CA THR A 70 14.49 6.63 0.60
C THR A 70 14.21 6.52 2.10
N GLU A 71 13.04 6.94 2.58
CA GLU A 71 12.61 6.77 3.98
C GLU A 71 12.56 5.29 4.37
N ILE A 72 11.97 4.43 3.52
CA ILE A 72 11.88 2.99 3.75
C ILE A 72 13.25 2.31 3.72
N HIS A 73 14.17 2.78 2.87
CA HIS A 73 15.53 2.26 2.82
C HIS A 73 16.25 2.50 4.16
N SER A 74 16.07 3.67 4.74
CA SER A 74 16.68 4.04 6.04
C SER A 74 15.94 3.41 7.22
N THR A 75 14.61 3.39 7.17
CA THR A 75 13.74 2.90 8.24
C THR A 75 12.67 1.97 7.63
N PRO A 76 12.92 0.67 7.51
CA PRO A 76 12.04 -0.26 6.81
C PRO A 76 10.79 -0.62 7.62
N ARG A 77 10.12 0.38 8.18
CA ARG A 77 8.87 0.29 8.93
C ARG A 77 7.84 1.24 8.36
N ALA A 78 6.59 0.79 8.31
CA ALA A 78 5.49 1.61 7.84
C ALA A 78 4.18 1.27 8.55
N ALA A 79 3.23 2.20 8.43
CA ALA A 79 1.83 1.95 8.70
C ALA A 79 1.03 2.12 7.41
N LEU A 80 0.13 1.17 7.15
CA LEU A 80 -0.88 1.25 6.09
C LEU A 80 -2.22 1.57 6.73
N LEU A 81 -3.01 2.42 6.08
CA LEU A 81 -4.34 2.78 6.54
C LEU A 81 -5.33 2.70 5.39
N PHE A 82 -6.33 1.83 5.53
CA PHE A 82 -7.53 1.80 4.71
C PHE A 82 -8.66 2.52 5.44
N TYR A 83 -9.44 3.32 4.71
CA TYR A 83 -10.68 3.89 5.22
C TYR A 83 -11.79 3.71 4.21
N TRP A 84 -12.69 2.79 4.48
CA TRP A 84 -13.87 2.49 3.68
C TRP A 84 -15.06 3.29 4.23
N LYS A 85 -15.29 4.43 3.60
CA LYS A 85 -16.27 5.44 4.04
C LYS A 85 -17.69 4.88 4.02
N SER A 86 -18.07 4.16 2.96
CA SER A 86 -19.41 3.58 2.81
C SER A 86 -19.73 2.56 3.90
N LEU A 87 -18.72 1.83 4.38
CA LEU A 87 -18.85 0.86 5.46
C LEU A 87 -18.59 1.45 6.85
N LYS A 88 -18.11 2.70 6.91
CA LYS A 88 -17.65 3.34 8.15
C LYS A 88 -16.64 2.47 8.89
N ARG A 89 -15.66 1.94 8.15
CA ARG A 89 -14.62 1.04 8.64
C ARG A 89 -13.24 1.55 8.31
N GLN A 90 -12.32 1.27 9.21
CA GLN A 90 -10.90 1.55 9.02
C GLN A 90 -10.09 0.31 9.36
N VAL A 91 -9.03 0.04 8.60
CA VAL A 91 -8.03 -0.97 8.94
C VAL A 91 -6.66 -0.31 8.94
N ARG A 92 -5.96 -0.40 10.07
CA ARG A 92 -4.58 0.04 10.23
C ARG A 92 -3.68 -1.18 10.34
N ILE A 93 -2.57 -1.18 9.61
CA ILE A 93 -1.63 -2.30 9.56
C ILE A 93 -0.24 -1.74 9.78
N GLU A 94 0.46 -2.23 10.78
CA GLU A 94 1.82 -1.81 11.13
C GLU A 94 2.78 -2.98 10.97
N GLY A 95 3.96 -2.72 10.39
CA GLY A 95 4.92 -3.78 10.17
C GLY A 95 6.21 -3.33 9.52
N GLN A 96 6.99 -4.32 9.13
CA GLN A 96 8.26 -4.14 8.44
C GLN A 96 8.08 -4.37 6.93
N LEU A 97 8.75 -3.54 6.13
CA LEU A 97 8.75 -3.62 4.67
C LEU A 97 9.96 -4.40 4.16
N PHE A 98 9.70 -5.24 3.17
CA PHE A 98 10.70 -6.02 2.43
C PHE A 98 10.47 -5.83 0.94
N PRO A 99 11.52 -5.82 0.11
CA PRO A 99 11.35 -5.86 -1.34
C PRO A 99 10.67 -7.19 -1.74
N VAL A 100 9.83 -7.13 -2.77
CA VAL A 100 9.39 -8.35 -3.46
C VAL A 100 10.52 -8.89 -4.33
N SER A 101 10.40 -10.12 -4.84
CA SER A 101 11.40 -10.64 -5.78
C SER A 101 11.37 -9.87 -7.11
N ASP A 102 12.47 -9.90 -7.84
CA ASP A 102 12.56 -9.27 -9.17
C ASP A 102 11.55 -9.89 -10.14
N GLU A 103 11.32 -11.20 -10.05
CA GLU A 103 10.32 -11.90 -10.87
C GLU A 103 8.89 -11.39 -10.56
N GLU A 104 8.53 -11.22 -9.27
CA GLU A 104 7.24 -10.66 -8.87
C GLU A 104 7.09 -9.22 -9.38
N ALA A 105 8.13 -8.42 -9.26
CA ALA A 105 8.14 -7.04 -9.71
C ALA A 105 8.03 -6.95 -11.25
N ASP A 106 8.74 -7.78 -12.00
CA ASP A 106 8.73 -7.80 -13.46
C ASP A 106 7.38 -8.27 -14.01
N ILE A 107 6.80 -9.32 -13.43
CA ILE A 107 5.46 -9.81 -13.80
C ILE A 107 4.43 -8.68 -13.62
N TYR A 108 4.43 -8.04 -12.47
CA TYR A 108 3.50 -6.95 -12.21
C TYR A 108 3.77 -5.73 -13.10
N PHE A 109 5.03 -5.33 -13.30
CA PHE A 109 5.36 -4.22 -14.20
C PHE A 109 4.85 -4.45 -15.61
N LYS A 110 5.05 -5.67 -16.15
CA LYS A 110 4.59 -6.07 -17.48
C LYS A 110 3.06 -6.03 -17.62
N SER A 111 2.31 -6.30 -16.56
CA SER A 111 0.84 -6.26 -16.57
C SER A 111 0.25 -4.84 -16.58
N ARG A 112 1.05 -3.82 -16.30
CA ARG A 112 0.60 -2.42 -16.26
C ARG A 112 0.29 -1.90 -17.67
N PRO A 113 -0.69 -0.99 -17.81
CA PRO A 113 -0.91 -0.29 -19.08
C PRO A 113 0.39 0.37 -19.57
N ARG A 114 0.61 0.37 -20.90
CA ARG A 114 1.81 0.90 -21.52
C ARG A 114 2.14 2.34 -21.07
N GLY A 115 1.14 3.22 -21.00
CA GLY A 115 1.33 4.59 -20.50
C GLY A 115 1.86 4.63 -19.06
N SER A 116 1.42 3.70 -18.20
CA SER A 116 1.92 3.60 -16.83
C SER A 116 3.34 3.03 -16.76
N GLN A 117 3.73 2.19 -17.71
CA GLN A 117 5.12 1.71 -17.82
C GLN A 117 6.05 2.87 -18.27
N ILE A 118 5.62 3.67 -19.25
CA ILE A 118 6.34 4.86 -19.71
C ILE A 118 6.45 5.87 -18.57
N GLY A 119 5.36 6.17 -17.88
CA GLY A 119 5.34 7.10 -16.75
C GLY A 119 6.29 6.71 -15.62
N ALA A 120 6.51 5.41 -15.39
CA ALA A 120 7.49 4.95 -14.40
C ALA A 120 8.94 5.28 -14.79
N TRP A 121 9.25 5.34 -16.09
CA TRP A 121 10.55 5.78 -16.60
C TRP A 121 10.69 7.31 -16.66
N ALA A 122 9.59 8.00 -16.94
CA ALA A 122 9.59 9.43 -17.21
C ALA A 122 9.60 10.28 -15.95
N SER A 123 9.14 9.72 -14.81
CA SER A 123 8.96 10.48 -13.56
C SER A 123 10.10 10.25 -12.58
N ASP A 124 10.89 11.29 -12.32
CA ASP A 124 11.80 11.38 -11.18
C ASP A 124 11.03 11.63 -9.89
N GLN A 125 10.22 10.65 -9.48
CA GLN A 125 9.21 10.79 -8.44
C GLN A 125 9.73 11.46 -7.17
N SER A 126 9.02 12.49 -6.69
CA SER A 126 9.32 13.32 -5.49
C SER A 126 10.51 14.27 -5.64
N ARG A 127 11.14 14.38 -6.80
CA ARG A 127 12.15 15.41 -7.07
C ARG A 127 11.50 16.70 -7.56
N PRO A 128 12.08 17.87 -7.29
CA PRO A 128 11.63 19.13 -7.87
C PRO A 128 11.68 19.08 -9.40
N MET A 129 10.70 19.69 -10.05
CA MET A 129 10.75 20.00 -11.49
C MET A 129 10.47 21.49 -11.69
N ASN A 130 10.99 22.07 -12.77
CA ASN A 130 10.93 23.51 -12.98
C ASN A 130 9.51 23.94 -13.41
N ASN A 131 8.83 23.12 -14.21
CA ASN A 131 7.47 23.38 -14.68
C ASN A 131 6.79 22.06 -15.10
N GLU A 132 5.48 22.09 -15.32
CA GLU A 132 4.69 20.90 -15.69
C GLU A 132 5.13 20.30 -17.04
N SER A 133 5.59 21.13 -17.99
CA SER A 133 6.02 20.67 -19.32
C SER A 133 7.27 19.78 -19.27
N ASP A 134 8.06 19.85 -18.21
CA ASP A 134 9.24 18.97 -18.03
C ASP A 134 8.81 17.49 -17.98
N LEU A 135 7.72 17.20 -17.29
CA LEU A 135 7.17 15.84 -17.22
C LEU A 135 6.58 15.40 -18.57
N GLU A 136 5.86 16.28 -19.26
CA GLU A 136 5.29 16.00 -20.58
C GLU A 136 6.39 15.69 -21.61
N GLN A 137 7.45 16.50 -21.64
CA GLN A 137 8.62 16.25 -22.50
C GLN A 137 9.31 14.92 -22.17
N SER A 138 9.46 14.62 -20.88
CA SER A 138 10.03 13.33 -20.45
C SER A 138 9.18 12.15 -20.90
N VAL A 139 7.84 12.26 -20.78
CA VAL A 139 6.90 11.24 -21.26
C VAL A 139 7.02 11.08 -22.78
N ALA A 140 7.04 12.17 -23.55
CA ALA A 140 7.18 12.14 -25.00
C ALA A 140 8.49 11.45 -25.42
N LYS A 141 9.62 11.84 -24.82
CA LYS A 141 10.94 11.23 -25.03
C LYS A 141 10.95 9.72 -24.79
N HIS A 142 10.34 9.27 -23.66
CA HIS A 142 10.32 7.85 -23.35
C HIS A 142 9.31 7.08 -24.21
N THR A 143 8.25 7.74 -24.67
CA THR A 143 7.30 7.16 -25.62
C THR A 143 7.99 6.86 -26.95
N GLU A 144 8.77 7.81 -27.47
CA GLU A 144 9.56 7.63 -28.68
C GLU A 144 10.64 6.54 -28.49
N LYS A 145 11.41 6.63 -27.40
CA LYS A 145 12.46 5.66 -27.07
C LYS A 145 11.97 4.22 -27.05
N PHE A 146 10.77 3.98 -26.57
CA PHE A 146 10.19 2.65 -26.44
C PHE A 146 9.25 2.27 -27.60
N ALA A 147 9.12 3.11 -28.65
CA ALA A 147 8.25 2.82 -29.78
C ALA A 147 8.53 1.43 -30.35
N GLY A 148 7.49 0.62 -30.56
CA GLY A 148 7.58 -0.73 -31.11
C GLY A 148 8.30 -1.78 -30.26
N SER A 149 8.74 -1.43 -29.03
CA SER A 149 9.51 -2.34 -28.17
C SER A 149 8.76 -2.69 -26.87
N THR A 150 9.16 -3.79 -26.22
CA THR A 150 8.75 -4.13 -24.87
C THR A 150 9.48 -3.25 -23.87
N ILE A 151 8.73 -2.67 -22.92
CA ILE A 151 9.30 -1.81 -21.89
C ILE A 151 9.73 -2.67 -20.71
N LYS A 152 11.01 -2.70 -20.41
CA LYS A 152 11.55 -3.34 -19.20
C LYS A 152 11.29 -2.47 -17.98
N ARG A 153 11.16 -3.09 -16.82
CA ARG A 153 11.02 -2.40 -15.54
C ARG A 153 12.26 -1.55 -15.26
N PRO A 154 12.10 -0.28 -14.82
CA PRO A 154 13.23 0.52 -14.36
C PRO A 154 13.89 -0.12 -13.12
N PRO A 155 15.22 -0.04 -12.97
CA PRO A 155 15.91 -0.61 -11.81
C PRO A 155 15.50 0.03 -10.48
N PHE A 156 15.06 1.28 -10.53
CA PHE A 156 14.59 2.04 -9.36
C PHE A 156 13.08 1.85 -9.08
N TRP A 157 12.39 0.94 -9.76
CA TRP A 157 10.96 0.69 -9.54
C TRP A 157 10.74 -0.76 -9.12
N SER A 158 10.10 -0.98 -7.97
CA SER A 158 9.82 -2.33 -7.47
C SER A 158 8.60 -2.36 -6.56
N GLY A 159 8.23 -3.55 -6.13
CA GLY A 159 7.24 -3.80 -5.10
C GLY A 159 7.86 -3.85 -3.70
N LEU A 160 7.06 -3.45 -2.74
CA LEU A 160 7.36 -3.54 -1.31
C LEU A 160 6.24 -4.31 -0.62
N ARG A 161 6.61 -5.32 0.16
CA ARG A 161 5.70 -6.13 0.95
C ARG A 161 5.82 -5.74 2.42
N LEU A 162 4.74 -5.23 3.00
CA LEU A 162 4.65 -5.01 4.43
C LEU A 162 4.27 -6.34 5.11
N LYS A 163 5.20 -6.89 5.90
CA LYS A 163 4.96 -8.03 6.79
C LYS A 163 4.33 -7.51 8.08
N PRO A 164 3.06 -7.83 8.35
CA PRO A 164 2.35 -7.21 9.45
C PRO A 164 2.83 -7.73 10.80
N GLN A 165 2.92 -6.83 11.77
CA GLN A 165 3.19 -7.08 13.19
C GLN A 165 1.98 -6.71 14.05
N ALA A 166 1.15 -5.76 13.56
CA ALA A 166 -0.12 -5.42 14.18
C ALA A 166 -1.17 -5.07 13.12
N LEU A 167 -2.42 -5.44 13.37
CA LEU A 167 -3.60 -4.99 12.61
C LEU A 167 -4.64 -4.46 13.58
N GLU A 168 -5.20 -3.30 13.30
CA GLU A 168 -6.35 -2.76 14.02
C GLU A 168 -7.55 -2.65 13.08
N PHE A 169 -8.66 -3.21 13.49
CA PHE A 169 -9.97 -3.10 12.85
C PHE A 169 -10.83 -2.15 13.64
N TRP A 170 -11.16 -1.02 13.05
CA TRP A 170 -12.02 -0.01 13.64
C TRP A 170 -13.35 0.03 12.91
N GLN A 171 -14.45 0.03 13.69
CA GLN A 171 -15.81 0.14 13.18
C GLN A 171 -16.52 1.30 13.89
N ASP A 172 -17.12 2.20 13.09
CA ASP A 172 -17.93 3.29 13.62
C ASP A 172 -19.14 2.78 14.40
N ARG A 173 -19.44 3.45 15.52
CA ARG A 173 -20.62 3.22 16.36
C ARG A 173 -21.15 4.52 16.93
N CYS A 174 -22.44 4.51 17.33
CA CYS A 174 -23.10 5.65 17.94
C CYS A 174 -22.33 6.19 19.15
N PHE A 175 -22.48 7.48 19.39
CA PHE A 175 -21.88 8.19 20.53
C PHE A 175 -20.36 8.10 20.62
N ARG A 176 -19.68 7.85 19.46
CA ARG A 176 -18.23 7.66 19.36
C ARG A 176 -17.68 6.45 20.13
N LEU A 177 -18.54 5.54 20.56
CA LEU A 177 -18.17 4.30 21.24
C LEU A 177 -17.75 3.22 20.22
N HIS A 178 -16.75 3.56 19.41
CA HIS A 178 -16.28 2.75 18.30
C HIS A 178 -15.72 1.40 18.75
N LEU A 179 -15.98 0.35 17.97
CA LEU A 179 -15.33 -0.94 18.21
C LEU A 179 -13.91 -0.90 17.64
N ARG A 180 -12.94 -1.25 18.47
CA ARG A 180 -11.54 -1.34 18.10
C ARG A 180 -11.00 -2.71 18.49
N GLU A 181 -10.66 -3.52 17.49
CA GLU A 181 -10.06 -4.84 17.67
C GLU A 181 -8.63 -4.80 17.17
N VAL A 182 -7.67 -5.03 18.03
CA VAL A 182 -6.25 -5.05 17.69
C VAL A 182 -5.73 -6.46 17.79
N TYR A 183 -5.04 -6.88 16.74
CA TYR A 183 -4.27 -8.11 16.68
C TYR A 183 -2.79 -7.76 16.69
N ARG A 184 -2.03 -8.34 17.62
CA ARG A 184 -0.58 -8.22 17.68
C ARG A 184 0.06 -9.58 17.50
N LEU A 185 1.14 -9.63 16.71
CA LEU A 185 1.88 -10.86 16.48
C LEU A 185 2.84 -11.10 17.66
N GLU A 186 2.56 -12.12 18.46
CA GLU A 186 3.42 -12.59 19.55
C GLU A 186 4.06 -13.94 19.14
N GLY A 187 5.34 -13.90 18.78
CA GLY A 187 6.01 -15.03 18.15
C GLY A 187 5.40 -15.41 16.80
N LYS A 188 4.66 -16.52 16.74
CA LYS A 188 3.98 -16.99 15.51
C LYS A 188 2.45 -16.94 15.62
N LYS A 189 1.91 -16.41 16.72
CA LYS A 189 0.47 -16.38 16.98
C LYS A 189 -0.04 -14.96 17.07
N TRP A 190 -1.25 -14.75 16.55
CA TRP A 190 -1.96 -13.49 16.69
C TRP A 190 -2.70 -13.48 18.04
N LYS A 191 -2.48 -12.41 18.82
CA LYS A 191 -3.23 -12.12 20.04
C LYS A 191 -4.18 -10.97 19.80
N LYS A 192 -5.46 -11.23 20.00
CA LYS A 192 -6.52 -10.24 19.87
C LYS A 192 -6.77 -9.52 21.20
N THR A 193 -6.94 -8.20 21.13
CA THR A 193 -7.30 -7.35 22.26
C THR A 193 -8.33 -6.32 21.80
N LEU A 194 -9.26 -5.93 22.67
CA LEU A 194 -10.15 -4.80 22.44
C LEU A 194 -9.53 -3.54 23.06
N LEU A 195 -9.68 -2.43 22.36
CA LEU A 195 -9.28 -1.12 22.89
C LEU A 195 -10.52 -0.26 23.15
N TYR A 196 -10.41 0.60 24.16
CA TYR A 196 -11.33 1.71 24.31
C TYR A 196 -11.25 2.63 23.07
N PRO A 197 -12.38 3.27 22.69
CA PRO A 197 -12.43 4.21 21.57
C PRO A 197 -11.64 5.50 21.85
#